data_7e966a584e986b08b96238263515899f
#
_entry.id   7e966a584e986b08b96238263515899f
#
_cell.length_a   1.000
_cell.length_b   1.000
_cell.length_c   1.000
_cell.angle_alpha   90.00
_cell.angle_beta   90.00
_cell.angle_gamma   90.00
#
_symmetry.space_group_name_H-M   'P 1'
#
loop_
_entity.id
_entity.type
_entity.pdbx_description
1 polymer ?
#
loop_
_entity_poly.entity_id
_entity_poly.type
_entity_poly.pdbx_seq_one_letter_code
_entity_poly.pdbx_strand_id
1 'polypeptide(L)'
;AKKWNVPASGLSTDNGFVIHKESGRKATYGELATEASKIPVPADVRLKDRKDFKLIGKAVRNVDNREMLTGKPLYGVDVYRDGMLIAMIQRPKAFGMKVKSVDASAAKSMPGIVDVVTFKNNVAVVGTSTWQVMKARKALKIEYEAEGTIESTTDHDRLFKELLDSKDAEVRRKDGDVDAAFKSAAKVITREYQCPFLSHSPMEPMNFFAHVRPDGVELIGPTQTPNSARTQTSELLGIPPEKITLELTRLGGGFGRRLKTDFALEAAELSSIVKAPVKLIWTREDDMSGGSYRPAVRYRFEAALDASGNMIGYKLRGVGINSGNPTRQDNFPSGAVDNLLIDSVEHTSPITTGAWRAPITNFLAYAEQSFLDEVALAGNKDPVKFRLDLLDRAKNSPVGEIKYDIDRMKGVINLVAEKSQWGKKKDVAQGFSVYFSHRSYVAQVAEVAMKDGKPVLQKIHAGADCGIVVNRSGALQQVTGGIVDGLGHALFGSLTFKDGEAEQKNFDTYRLIRIKEVPEVEVHFVDNGIDPTGLGEPALPPTGGAVANAFAKATGKRLYRQPFIQQPEMEGVRLDERM
;
A
#
# COMPACT_ATOMS: atom_id res chain seq x y z
N ALA A 1 -29.01 -19.85 29.19
CA ALA A 1 -29.79 -21.07 29.34
C ALA A 1 -29.56 -21.69 30.72
N LYS A 2 -28.38 -22.21 31.04
CA LYS A 2 -28.06 -22.87 32.32
C LYS A 2 -28.38 -22.00 33.54
N LYS A 3 -27.95 -20.73 33.57
CA LYS A 3 -28.17 -19.79 34.68
C LYS A 3 -29.65 -19.58 35.02
N TRP A 4 -30.53 -19.65 34.04
CA TRP A 4 -31.97 -19.42 34.23
C TRP A 4 -32.82 -20.68 34.16
N ASN A 5 -32.19 -21.82 33.93
CA ASN A 5 -32.83 -23.13 33.72
C ASN A 5 -33.95 -23.07 32.66
N VAL A 6 -33.59 -22.53 31.46
CA VAL A 6 -34.52 -22.38 30.33
C VAL A 6 -33.88 -22.91 29.04
N PRO A 7 -34.67 -23.32 28.05
CA PRO A 7 -34.15 -23.73 26.75
C PRO A 7 -33.42 -22.58 26.04
N ALA A 8 -32.31 -22.90 25.36
CA ALA A 8 -31.57 -21.90 24.59
C ALA A 8 -32.42 -21.24 23.47
N SER A 9 -33.39 -21.96 22.91
CA SER A 9 -34.32 -21.46 21.91
C SER A 9 -35.23 -20.33 22.38
N GLY A 10 -35.48 -20.24 23.72
CA GLY A 10 -36.23 -19.16 24.36
C GLY A 10 -35.43 -17.87 24.57
N LEU A 11 -34.11 -17.88 24.21
CA LEU A 11 -33.22 -16.75 24.42
C LEU A 11 -32.99 -16.00 23.13
N SER A 12 -32.78 -14.70 23.25
CA SER A 12 -32.33 -13.81 22.17
C SER A 12 -31.24 -12.88 22.69
N THR A 13 -30.51 -12.24 21.76
CA THR A 13 -29.50 -11.26 22.14
C THR A 13 -29.84 -9.92 21.49
N ASP A 14 -29.68 -8.84 22.25
CA ASP A 14 -29.82 -7.48 21.75
C ASP A 14 -29.00 -6.50 22.61
N ASN A 15 -28.30 -5.58 21.98
CA ASN A 15 -27.55 -4.48 22.64
C ASN A 15 -26.65 -4.92 23.82
N GLY A 16 -25.96 -6.05 23.69
CA GLY A 16 -25.06 -6.57 24.75
C GLY A 16 -25.77 -7.32 25.87
N PHE A 17 -27.05 -7.58 25.72
CA PHE A 17 -27.85 -8.38 26.65
C PHE A 17 -28.25 -9.73 26.07
N VAL A 18 -28.31 -10.74 26.91
CA VAL A 18 -29.08 -11.97 26.69
C VAL A 18 -30.45 -11.78 27.33
N ILE A 19 -31.51 -12.07 26.57
CA ILE A 19 -32.91 -11.82 26.97
C ILE A 19 -33.69 -13.13 26.88
N HIS A 20 -34.39 -13.52 27.96
CA HIS A 20 -35.38 -14.58 27.94
C HIS A 20 -36.73 -13.98 27.55
N LYS A 21 -37.27 -14.35 26.38
CA LYS A 21 -38.45 -13.71 25.79
C LYS A 21 -39.72 -13.83 26.63
N GLU A 22 -39.95 -15.03 27.23
CA GLU A 22 -41.16 -15.30 27.98
C GLU A 22 -41.23 -14.60 29.33
N SER A 23 -40.10 -14.56 30.07
CA SER A 23 -40.08 -13.97 31.41
C SER A 23 -39.55 -12.53 31.45
N GLY A 24 -39.08 -12.00 30.35
CA GLY A 24 -38.47 -10.67 30.30
C GLY A 24 -37.12 -10.54 31.03
N ARG A 25 -36.59 -11.63 31.62
CA ARG A 25 -35.27 -11.61 32.31
C ARG A 25 -34.18 -11.23 31.30
N LYS A 26 -33.25 -10.42 31.74
CA LYS A 26 -32.08 -10.02 30.95
C LYS A 26 -30.81 -9.99 31.79
N ALA A 27 -29.68 -10.31 31.16
CA ALA A 27 -28.35 -10.18 31.76
C ALA A 27 -27.39 -9.65 30.69
N THR A 28 -26.44 -8.83 31.10
CA THR A 28 -25.38 -8.34 30.19
C THR A 28 -24.40 -9.47 29.84
N TYR A 29 -23.68 -9.32 28.73
CA TYR A 29 -22.59 -10.25 28.40
C TYR A 29 -21.52 -10.26 29.50
N GLY A 30 -21.22 -9.07 30.10
CA GLY A 30 -20.26 -8.96 31.21
C GLY A 30 -20.68 -9.80 32.45
N GLU A 31 -21.95 -9.73 32.84
CA GLU A 31 -22.47 -10.55 33.97
C GLU A 31 -22.43 -12.06 33.70
N LEU A 32 -22.34 -12.46 32.46
CA LEU A 32 -22.28 -13.86 32.03
C LEU A 32 -20.86 -14.35 31.71
N ALA A 33 -19.88 -13.44 31.56
CA ALA A 33 -18.56 -13.73 31.03
C ALA A 33 -17.82 -14.83 31.84
N THR A 34 -17.82 -14.76 33.17
CA THR A 34 -17.13 -15.73 34.04
C THR A 34 -17.69 -17.15 33.88
N GLU A 35 -19.03 -17.29 33.76
CA GLU A 35 -19.62 -18.61 33.55
C GLU A 35 -19.48 -19.07 32.09
N ALA A 36 -19.57 -18.17 31.15
CA ALA A 36 -19.39 -18.47 29.74
C ALA A 36 -17.97 -18.96 29.42
N SER A 37 -16.94 -18.41 30.06
CA SER A 37 -15.54 -18.83 29.88
C SER A 37 -15.25 -20.30 30.25
N LYS A 38 -16.11 -20.92 31.05
CA LYS A 38 -16.02 -22.33 31.45
C LYS A 38 -16.65 -23.29 30.41
N ILE A 39 -17.30 -22.75 29.39
CA ILE A 39 -18.00 -23.52 28.36
C ILE A 39 -17.19 -23.55 27.09
N PRO A 40 -16.97 -24.71 26.43
CA PRO A 40 -16.29 -24.77 25.15
C PRO A 40 -16.98 -23.89 24.11
N VAL A 41 -16.17 -23.18 23.29
CA VAL A 41 -16.69 -22.40 22.17
C VAL A 41 -17.31 -23.37 21.14
N PRO A 42 -18.56 -23.13 20.69
CA PRO A 42 -19.18 -23.97 19.66
C PRO A 42 -18.33 -23.99 18.38
N ALA A 43 -18.14 -25.17 17.78
CA ALA A 43 -17.43 -25.31 16.52
C ALA A 43 -18.20 -24.61 15.37
N ASP A 44 -19.53 -24.76 15.36
CA ASP A 44 -20.41 -24.11 14.38
C ASP A 44 -21.28 -23.06 15.06
N VAL A 45 -21.16 -21.81 14.59
CA VAL A 45 -21.98 -20.70 15.05
C VAL A 45 -22.84 -20.21 13.90
N ARG A 46 -24.17 -20.33 14.04
CA ARG A 46 -25.11 -19.75 13.07
C ARG A 46 -25.01 -18.23 13.12
N LEU A 47 -24.58 -17.64 12.00
CA LEU A 47 -24.53 -16.19 11.83
C LEU A 47 -25.94 -15.62 11.61
N LYS A 48 -26.11 -14.32 11.88
CA LYS A 48 -27.35 -13.60 11.58
C LYS A 48 -27.59 -13.53 10.08
N ASP A 49 -28.82 -13.69 9.67
CA ASP A 49 -29.22 -13.41 8.28
C ASP A 49 -29.02 -11.92 7.96
N ARG A 50 -28.69 -11.61 6.72
CA ARG A 50 -28.43 -10.24 6.26
C ARG A 50 -29.60 -9.28 6.52
N LYS A 51 -30.86 -9.76 6.40
CA LYS A 51 -32.07 -9.01 6.71
C LYS A 51 -32.16 -8.54 8.17
N ASP A 52 -31.44 -9.23 9.07
CA ASP A 52 -31.45 -8.95 10.51
C ASP A 52 -30.30 -8.03 10.95
N PHE A 53 -29.48 -7.54 10.00
CA PHE A 53 -28.39 -6.62 10.27
C PHE A 53 -28.92 -5.26 10.74
N LYS A 54 -28.44 -4.82 11.92
CA LYS A 54 -28.80 -3.51 12.48
C LYS A 54 -27.75 -2.44 12.24
N LEU A 55 -26.46 -2.82 12.23
CA LEU A 55 -25.31 -1.92 12.08
C LEU A 55 -24.56 -2.16 10.77
N ILE A 56 -24.36 -3.43 10.41
CA ILE A 56 -23.68 -3.80 9.16
C ILE A 56 -24.48 -3.25 7.96
N GLY A 57 -23.77 -2.64 7.02
CA GLY A 57 -24.35 -2.00 5.83
C GLY A 57 -24.75 -0.53 5.99
N LYS A 58 -24.66 0.01 7.21
CA LYS A 58 -24.99 1.42 7.49
C LYS A 58 -23.75 2.30 7.52
N ALA A 59 -23.97 3.61 7.38
CA ALA A 59 -22.93 4.63 7.59
C ALA A 59 -22.83 4.93 9.08
N VAL A 60 -21.82 4.37 9.74
CA VAL A 60 -21.55 4.58 11.17
C VAL A 60 -20.26 5.37 11.33
N ARG A 61 -20.29 6.43 12.14
CA ARG A 61 -19.11 7.26 12.43
C ARG A 61 -18.12 6.47 13.30
N ASN A 62 -16.82 6.76 13.12
CA ASN A 62 -15.79 6.21 14.01
C ASN A 62 -16.02 6.74 15.45
N VAL A 63 -15.98 5.85 16.44
CA VAL A 63 -16.25 6.16 17.85
C VAL A 63 -15.26 7.17 18.44
N ASP A 64 -14.01 7.17 17.95
CA ASP A 64 -12.93 8.03 18.47
C ASP A 64 -12.80 9.37 17.73
N ASN A 65 -13.68 9.68 16.76
CA ASN A 65 -13.57 10.92 15.96
C ASN A 65 -13.49 12.18 16.84
N ARG A 66 -14.28 12.23 17.92
CA ARG A 66 -14.26 13.38 18.83
C ARG A 66 -12.90 13.55 19.50
N GLU A 67 -12.35 12.45 20.02
CA GLU A 67 -11.06 12.45 20.71
C GLU A 67 -9.92 12.88 19.79
N MET A 68 -9.89 12.32 18.56
CA MET A 68 -8.91 12.71 17.54
C MET A 68 -8.99 14.19 17.17
N LEU A 69 -10.20 14.72 16.99
CA LEU A 69 -10.41 16.13 16.58
C LEU A 69 -10.19 17.14 17.71
N THR A 70 -10.27 16.71 18.97
CA THR A 70 -10.04 17.57 20.14
C THR A 70 -8.64 17.45 20.72
N GLY A 71 -7.74 16.71 20.06
CA GLY A 71 -6.32 16.61 20.43
C GLY A 71 -6.04 15.73 21.65
N LYS A 72 -6.89 14.72 21.93
CA LYS A 72 -6.56 13.72 22.95
C LYS A 72 -5.29 12.95 22.53
N PRO A 73 -4.33 12.72 23.44
CA PRO A 73 -3.14 11.92 23.16
C PRO A 73 -3.52 10.47 22.82
N LEU A 74 -3.37 10.07 21.56
CA LEU A 74 -3.78 8.75 21.07
C LEU A 74 -2.69 8.07 20.24
N TYR A 75 -1.69 8.80 19.78
CA TYR A 75 -0.66 8.34 18.86
C TYR A 75 0.62 7.97 19.58
N GLY A 76 1.50 7.24 18.93
CA GLY A 76 2.79 6.84 19.52
C GLY A 76 3.66 8.03 19.92
N VAL A 77 3.63 9.10 19.11
CA VAL A 77 4.36 10.33 19.43
C VAL A 77 3.88 10.99 20.73
N ASP A 78 2.63 10.75 21.13
CA ASP A 78 2.03 11.30 22.36
C ASP A 78 2.39 10.49 23.62
N VAL A 79 2.95 9.29 23.48
CA VAL A 79 3.29 8.43 24.63
C VAL A 79 4.23 9.15 25.59
N TYR A 80 3.83 9.15 26.86
CA TYR A 80 4.63 9.70 27.95
C TYR A 80 4.70 8.71 29.11
N ARG A 81 5.87 8.60 29.73
CA ARG A 81 6.11 7.86 30.98
C ARG A 81 7.12 8.67 31.82
N ASP A 82 6.92 8.66 33.12
CA ASP A 82 7.84 9.35 34.02
C ASP A 82 9.27 8.82 33.89
N GLY A 83 10.23 9.72 33.86
CA GLY A 83 11.65 9.38 33.72
C GLY A 83 12.06 8.88 32.34
N MET A 84 11.16 8.91 31.33
CA MET A 84 11.54 8.49 30.00
C MET A 84 12.52 9.44 29.34
N LEU A 85 13.45 8.86 28.57
CA LEU A 85 14.39 9.55 27.72
C LEU A 85 13.91 9.56 26.27
N ILE A 86 14.28 10.61 25.56
CA ILE A 86 14.07 10.71 24.12
C ILE A 86 15.36 10.25 23.43
N ALA A 87 15.22 9.42 22.39
CA ALA A 87 16.31 8.99 21.54
C ALA A 87 16.07 9.38 20.09
N MET A 88 17.13 9.81 19.40
CA MET A 88 17.17 9.97 17.94
C MET A 88 18.43 9.32 17.39
N ILE A 89 18.29 8.64 16.26
CA ILE A 89 19.39 7.90 15.63
C ILE A 89 19.93 8.69 14.44
N GLN A 90 21.26 8.81 14.39
CA GLN A 90 21.99 9.21 13.21
C GLN A 90 22.45 7.96 12.48
N ARG A 91 21.88 7.74 11.30
CA ARG A 91 22.24 6.64 10.39
C ARG A 91 23.32 7.07 9.42
N PRO A 92 23.98 6.13 8.73
CA PRO A 92 24.81 6.45 7.58
C PRO A 92 24.03 7.34 6.60
N LYS A 93 24.70 8.30 6.00
CA LYS A 93 24.07 9.30 5.12
C LYS A 93 23.56 8.72 3.80
N ALA A 94 24.07 7.55 3.42
CA ALA A 94 23.77 6.87 2.17
C ALA A 94 23.69 5.35 2.36
N PHE A 95 22.87 4.69 1.57
CA PHE A 95 22.85 3.23 1.48
C PHE A 95 24.18 2.71 0.91
N GLY A 96 24.67 1.61 1.45
CA GLY A 96 25.99 1.07 1.12
C GLY A 96 27.15 1.68 1.91
N MET A 97 26.85 2.55 2.89
CA MET A 97 27.85 3.12 3.80
C MET A 97 27.69 2.58 5.23
N LYS A 98 28.80 2.61 5.98
CA LYS A 98 28.83 2.36 7.42
C LYS A 98 29.56 3.47 8.17
N VAL A 99 29.30 3.52 9.48
CA VAL A 99 30.02 4.41 10.39
C VAL A 99 31.47 3.91 10.56
N LYS A 100 32.42 4.77 10.26
CA LYS A 100 33.84 4.52 10.44
C LYS A 100 34.34 5.01 11.80
N SER A 101 34.04 6.26 12.14
CA SER A 101 34.41 6.88 13.41
C SER A 101 33.37 7.90 13.87
N VAL A 102 33.31 8.15 15.18
CA VAL A 102 32.35 9.10 15.80
C VAL A 102 33.10 9.97 16.81
N ASP A 103 33.09 11.29 16.63
CA ASP A 103 33.38 12.25 17.68
C ASP A 103 32.08 12.80 18.25
N ALA A 104 31.71 12.35 19.43
CA ALA A 104 30.50 12.75 20.15
C ALA A 104 30.77 13.76 21.26
N SER A 105 32.01 14.26 21.42
CA SER A 105 32.40 15.13 22.53
C SER A 105 31.54 16.38 22.68
N ALA A 106 31.31 17.09 21.58
CA ALA A 106 30.44 18.26 21.53
C ALA A 106 28.98 17.93 21.88
N ALA A 107 28.45 16.83 21.36
CA ALA A 107 27.08 16.41 21.64
C ALA A 107 26.88 16.02 23.11
N LYS A 108 27.80 15.24 23.67
CA LYS A 108 27.75 14.78 25.08
C LYS A 108 27.80 15.92 26.09
N SER A 109 28.48 17.03 25.76
CA SER A 109 28.58 18.20 26.65
C SER A 109 27.34 19.12 26.63
N MET A 110 26.36 18.88 25.75
CA MET A 110 25.18 19.72 25.62
C MET A 110 24.18 19.50 26.76
N PRO A 111 23.49 20.55 27.25
CA PRO A 111 22.50 20.44 28.30
C PRO A 111 21.39 19.44 27.94
N GLY A 112 21.01 18.58 28.90
CA GLY A 112 19.93 17.63 28.77
C GLY A 112 20.29 16.35 27.98
N ILE A 113 21.52 16.20 27.53
CA ILE A 113 22.00 14.95 26.93
C ILE A 113 22.48 14.01 28.03
N VAL A 114 21.99 12.80 27.99
CA VAL A 114 22.31 11.73 28.96
C VAL A 114 23.43 10.86 28.43
N ASP A 115 23.35 10.46 27.15
CA ASP A 115 24.40 9.66 26.50
C ASP A 115 24.37 9.79 24.98
N VAL A 116 25.47 9.37 24.35
CA VAL A 116 25.59 9.10 22.93
C VAL A 116 26.08 7.67 22.76
N VAL A 117 25.27 6.83 22.18
CA VAL A 117 25.45 5.38 22.09
C VAL A 117 25.71 4.99 20.64
N THR A 118 26.79 4.24 20.39
CA THR A 118 27.04 3.59 19.11
C THR A 118 26.56 2.15 19.21
N PHE A 119 25.67 1.71 18.32
CA PHE A 119 25.15 0.36 18.27
C PHE A 119 24.90 -0.06 16.82
N LYS A 120 25.26 -1.30 16.49
CA LYS A 120 25.28 -1.75 15.10
C LYS A 120 25.99 -0.72 14.21
N ASN A 121 25.36 -0.29 13.13
CA ASN A 121 25.88 0.74 12.21
C ASN A 121 25.23 2.12 12.44
N ASN A 122 24.83 2.44 13.67
CA ASN A 122 24.08 3.65 14.02
C ASN A 122 24.69 4.36 15.23
N VAL A 123 24.41 5.66 15.34
CA VAL A 123 24.74 6.48 16.50
C VAL A 123 23.48 7.10 17.05
N ALA A 124 23.11 6.77 18.29
CA ALA A 124 21.95 7.36 18.95
C ALA A 124 22.36 8.44 19.94
N VAL A 125 21.65 9.56 19.93
CA VAL A 125 21.72 10.58 20.97
C VAL A 125 20.51 10.40 21.88
N VAL A 126 20.74 10.32 23.18
CA VAL A 126 19.72 10.11 24.20
C VAL A 126 19.73 11.28 25.19
N GLY A 127 18.56 11.81 25.49
CA GLY A 127 18.45 12.97 26.37
C GLY A 127 17.04 13.17 26.91
N THR A 128 16.84 14.29 27.63
CA THR A 128 15.59 14.55 28.38
C THR A 128 14.50 15.26 27.59
N SER A 129 14.83 15.81 26.41
CA SER A 129 13.82 16.43 25.55
C SER A 129 14.13 16.29 24.06
N THR A 130 13.08 16.25 23.25
CA THR A 130 13.16 16.15 21.78
C THR A 130 14.07 17.24 21.19
N TRP A 131 13.91 18.47 21.62
CA TRP A 131 14.67 19.61 21.09
C TRP A 131 16.16 19.53 21.40
N GLN A 132 16.52 19.14 22.63
CA GLN A 132 17.92 19.00 23.05
C GLN A 132 18.60 17.87 22.28
N VAL A 133 17.94 16.70 22.17
CA VAL A 133 18.45 15.55 21.40
C VAL A 133 18.62 15.91 19.91
N MET A 134 17.66 16.62 19.33
CA MET A 134 17.74 17.07 17.93
C MET A 134 18.92 18.02 17.70
N LYS A 135 19.17 18.97 18.61
CA LYS A 135 20.33 19.85 18.53
C LYS A 135 21.65 19.11 18.69
N ALA A 136 21.74 18.22 19.68
CA ALA A 136 22.96 17.46 19.96
C ALA A 136 23.30 16.49 18.82
N ARG A 137 22.29 15.88 18.18
CA ARG A 137 22.51 15.04 16.99
C ARG A 137 23.22 15.80 15.86
N LYS A 138 22.88 17.09 15.67
CA LYS A 138 23.54 17.94 14.67
C LYS A 138 25.00 18.28 15.02
N ALA A 139 25.40 18.15 16.29
CA ALA A 139 26.76 18.39 16.75
C ALA A 139 27.67 17.16 16.65
N LEU A 140 27.14 16.00 16.27
CA LEU A 140 27.93 14.80 16.01
C LEU A 140 28.83 15.00 14.79
N LYS A 141 30.09 14.59 14.91
CA LYS A 141 30.99 14.47 13.77
C LYS A 141 31.21 12.99 13.49
N ILE A 142 30.73 12.54 12.35
CA ILE A 142 30.80 11.13 11.98
C ILE A 142 31.52 11.01 10.64
N GLU A 143 32.51 10.13 10.59
CA GLU A 143 33.12 9.69 9.35
C GLU A 143 32.42 8.41 8.88
N TYR A 144 32.21 8.32 7.58
CA TYR A 144 31.59 7.16 6.95
C TYR A 144 32.56 6.54 5.94
N GLU A 145 32.44 5.25 5.71
CA GLU A 145 33.16 4.54 4.66
C GLU A 145 32.20 3.63 3.89
N ALA A 146 32.55 3.27 2.67
CA ALA A 146 31.76 2.33 1.88
C ALA A 146 31.82 0.92 2.50
N GLU A 147 30.68 0.24 2.56
CA GLU A 147 30.54 -1.15 3.00
C GLU A 147 30.13 -2.07 1.84
N GLY A 148 29.57 -1.52 0.78
CA GLY A 148 29.11 -2.25 -0.40
C GLY A 148 29.00 -1.34 -1.62
N THR A 149 28.17 -1.75 -2.57
CA THR A 149 27.89 -0.95 -3.76
C THR A 149 27.12 0.30 -3.36
N ILE A 150 27.49 1.42 -3.94
CA ILE A 150 26.77 2.70 -3.81
C ILE A 150 26.08 2.95 -5.15
N GLU A 151 24.76 3.11 -5.14
CA GLU A 151 23.95 3.18 -6.35
C GLU A 151 23.20 4.50 -6.45
N SER A 152 23.09 5.01 -7.68
CA SER A 152 22.30 6.19 -8.04
C SER A 152 21.11 5.78 -8.91
N THR A 153 20.09 6.61 -9.00
CA THR A 153 18.93 6.36 -9.88
C THR A 153 19.35 6.23 -11.36
N THR A 154 20.39 6.93 -11.78
CA THR A 154 20.96 6.81 -13.14
C THR A 154 21.56 5.43 -13.41
N ASP A 155 22.13 4.79 -12.39
CA ASP A 155 22.63 3.41 -12.49
C ASP A 155 21.47 2.43 -12.63
N HIS A 156 20.39 2.64 -11.87
CA HIS A 156 19.17 1.84 -11.98
C HIS A 156 18.53 1.96 -13.36
N ASP A 157 18.46 3.15 -13.94
CA ASP A 157 17.90 3.37 -15.29
C ASP A 157 18.69 2.63 -16.37
N ARG A 158 20.03 2.56 -16.25
CA ARG A 158 20.88 1.76 -17.13
C ARG A 158 20.65 0.28 -16.92
N LEU A 159 20.70 -0.17 -15.67
CA LEU A 159 20.53 -1.55 -15.26
C LEU A 159 19.18 -2.13 -15.71
N PHE A 160 18.10 -1.37 -15.60
CA PHE A 160 16.78 -1.81 -16.04
C PHE A 160 16.75 -2.16 -17.54
N LYS A 161 17.47 -1.43 -18.39
CA LYS A 161 17.56 -1.74 -19.83
C LYS A 161 18.33 -3.05 -20.06
N GLU A 162 19.45 -3.23 -19.36
CA GLU A 162 20.27 -4.43 -19.45
C GLU A 162 19.50 -5.68 -18.99
N LEU A 163 18.79 -5.57 -17.86
CA LEU A 163 18.03 -6.68 -17.29
C LEU A 163 16.76 -7.04 -18.08
N LEU A 164 16.13 -6.08 -18.76
CA LEU A 164 15.02 -6.38 -19.67
C LEU A 164 15.47 -7.27 -20.84
N ASP A 165 16.74 -7.21 -21.24
CA ASP A 165 17.32 -8.00 -22.32
C ASP A 165 18.07 -9.27 -21.80
N SER A 166 18.12 -9.46 -20.46
CA SER A 166 18.80 -10.59 -19.84
C SER A 166 18.16 -11.94 -20.24
N LYS A 167 19.03 -12.94 -20.36
CA LYS A 167 18.59 -14.35 -20.55
C LYS A 167 18.29 -15.06 -19.23
N ASP A 168 18.66 -14.50 -18.10
CA ASP A 168 18.56 -15.09 -16.77
C ASP A 168 17.23 -14.76 -16.07
N ALA A 169 16.17 -14.55 -16.86
CA ALA A 169 14.85 -14.27 -16.30
C ALA A 169 14.22 -15.54 -15.72
N GLU A 170 13.66 -15.40 -14.51
CA GLU A 170 12.90 -16.46 -13.88
C GLU A 170 11.49 -16.51 -14.48
N VAL A 171 11.15 -17.65 -15.10
CA VAL A 171 9.81 -17.88 -15.65
C VAL A 171 8.83 -18.07 -14.49
N ARG A 172 7.85 -17.19 -14.41
CA ARG A 172 6.78 -17.22 -13.41
C ARG A 172 5.54 -17.97 -13.89
N ARG A 173 5.27 -17.88 -15.23
CA ARG A 173 4.18 -18.60 -15.87
C ARG A 173 4.44 -18.72 -17.38
N LYS A 174 4.12 -19.88 -17.93
CA LYS A 174 4.13 -20.12 -19.37
C LYS A 174 2.94 -20.99 -19.75
N ASP A 175 2.09 -20.48 -20.62
CA ASP A 175 0.96 -21.20 -21.21
C ASP A 175 1.15 -21.24 -22.74
N GLY A 176 0.82 -22.37 -23.37
CA GLY A 176 0.84 -22.56 -24.83
C GLY A 176 2.21 -22.42 -25.50
N ASP A 177 2.19 -22.09 -26.80
CA ASP A 177 3.37 -21.82 -27.62
C ASP A 177 3.44 -20.35 -28.02
N VAL A 178 4.08 -19.57 -27.15
CA VAL A 178 4.18 -18.13 -27.27
C VAL A 178 4.95 -17.73 -28.54
N ASP A 179 6.01 -18.46 -28.89
CA ASP A 179 6.85 -18.11 -30.03
C ASP A 179 6.12 -18.36 -31.36
N ALA A 180 5.37 -19.43 -31.45
CA ALA A 180 4.49 -19.69 -32.60
C ALA A 180 3.41 -18.62 -32.75
N ALA A 181 2.76 -18.21 -31.62
CA ALA A 181 1.75 -17.16 -31.62
C ALA A 181 2.31 -15.81 -32.11
N PHE A 182 3.50 -15.41 -31.64
CA PHE A 182 4.15 -14.16 -32.08
C PHE A 182 4.60 -14.23 -33.54
N LYS A 183 5.07 -15.39 -34.01
CA LYS A 183 5.47 -15.60 -35.41
C LYS A 183 4.29 -15.52 -36.38
N SER A 184 3.11 -15.99 -35.96
CA SER A 184 1.89 -15.99 -36.78
C SER A 184 1.05 -14.72 -36.65
N ALA A 185 1.45 -13.78 -35.80
CA ALA A 185 0.71 -12.57 -35.52
C ALA A 185 0.58 -11.66 -36.73
N ALA A 186 -0.61 -11.13 -37.00
CA ALA A 186 -0.81 -10.06 -37.98
C ALA A 186 -0.23 -8.73 -37.50
N LYS A 187 -0.17 -8.51 -36.18
CA LYS A 187 0.39 -7.33 -35.54
C LYS A 187 1.00 -7.66 -34.18
N VAL A 188 2.19 -7.14 -33.93
CA VAL A 188 2.84 -7.21 -32.62
C VAL A 188 2.96 -5.81 -32.04
N ILE A 189 2.69 -5.69 -30.74
CA ILE A 189 2.79 -4.44 -29.98
C ILE A 189 3.77 -4.68 -28.85
N THR A 190 4.79 -3.83 -28.72
CA THR A 190 5.77 -3.85 -27.63
C THR A 190 5.80 -2.50 -26.95
N ARG A 191 5.72 -2.47 -25.61
CA ARG A 191 5.79 -1.26 -24.78
C ARG A 191 6.60 -1.48 -23.53
N GLU A 192 7.24 -0.42 -23.06
CA GLU A 192 7.94 -0.42 -21.78
C GLU A 192 7.34 0.62 -20.85
N TYR A 193 7.21 0.25 -19.55
CA TYR A 193 6.67 1.12 -18.50
C TYR A 193 7.62 1.13 -17.31
N GLN A 194 7.69 2.26 -16.59
CA GLN A 194 8.56 2.40 -15.43
C GLN A 194 7.88 3.11 -14.29
N CYS A 195 8.13 2.61 -13.05
CA CYS A 195 7.70 3.24 -11.81
C CYS A 195 8.91 3.46 -10.89
N PRO A 196 9.05 4.65 -10.26
CA PRO A 196 10.17 4.99 -9.39
C PRO A 196 10.02 4.39 -8.00
N PHE A 197 11.05 4.51 -7.17
CA PHE A 197 10.91 4.36 -5.72
C PHE A 197 9.93 5.38 -5.15
N LEU A 198 9.21 4.98 -4.08
CA LEU A 198 8.36 5.89 -3.30
C LEU A 198 8.62 5.74 -1.81
N SER A 199 8.64 6.86 -1.10
CA SER A 199 8.58 6.87 0.36
C SER A 199 7.14 6.66 0.83
N HIS A 200 6.94 6.01 1.98
CA HIS A 200 5.62 5.89 2.61
C HIS A 200 5.12 7.22 3.18
N SER A 201 6.04 8.03 3.71
CA SER A 201 5.81 9.40 4.21
C SER A 201 4.55 9.54 5.07
N PRO A 202 4.26 8.64 6.05
CA PRO A 202 3.11 8.80 6.92
C PRO A 202 3.23 10.12 7.70
N MET A 203 2.09 10.77 8.01
CA MET A 203 2.12 12.08 8.71
C MET A 203 2.81 11.99 10.08
N GLU A 204 2.62 10.89 10.80
CA GLU A 204 3.39 10.56 11.99
C GLU A 204 4.66 9.80 11.59
N PRO A 205 5.88 10.38 11.70
CA PRO A 205 7.13 9.65 11.47
C PRO A 205 7.28 8.46 12.42
N MET A 206 8.18 7.53 12.09
CA MET A 206 8.39 6.34 12.93
C MET A 206 8.78 6.75 14.35
N ASN A 207 8.13 6.13 15.31
CA ASN A 207 8.41 6.30 16.73
C ASN A 207 7.98 5.04 17.49
N PHE A 208 8.60 4.78 18.64
CA PHE A 208 8.21 3.69 19.54
C PHE A 208 8.75 3.94 20.94
N PHE A 209 7.99 3.54 21.95
CA PHE A 209 8.44 3.52 23.33
C PHE A 209 8.82 2.10 23.74
N ALA A 210 9.93 1.96 24.46
CA ALA A 210 10.37 0.72 25.08
C ALA A 210 10.93 0.97 26.48
N HIS A 211 10.63 0.06 27.41
CA HIS A 211 11.24 0.00 28.71
C HIS A 211 11.66 -1.43 29.02
N VAL A 212 12.95 -1.68 28.90
CA VAL A 212 13.55 -2.98 29.21
C VAL A 212 14.00 -3.01 30.66
N ARG A 213 13.45 -3.94 31.43
CA ARG A 213 13.72 -4.16 32.84
C ARG A 213 14.18 -5.62 33.07
N PRO A 214 14.80 -5.94 34.23
CA PRO A 214 15.19 -7.32 34.53
C PRO A 214 14.03 -8.31 34.57
N ASP A 215 12.83 -7.85 34.91
CA ASP A 215 11.61 -8.66 35.07
C ASP A 215 10.75 -8.74 33.79
N GLY A 216 10.99 -7.89 32.81
CA GLY A 216 10.23 -7.88 31.55
C GLY A 216 10.41 -6.63 30.70
N VAL A 217 9.64 -6.54 29.62
CA VAL A 217 9.70 -5.44 28.65
C VAL A 217 8.32 -4.84 28.46
N GLU A 218 8.23 -3.51 28.52
CA GLU A 218 7.06 -2.74 28.11
C GLU A 218 7.34 -2.10 26.75
N LEU A 219 6.48 -2.37 25.79
CA LEU A 219 6.49 -1.80 24.44
C LEU A 219 5.20 -1.03 24.21
N ILE A 220 5.28 0.23 23.71
CA ILE A 220 4.10 1.02 23.37
C ILE A 220 4.35 1.74 22.05
N GLY A 221 3.46 1.59 21.09
CA GLY A 221 3.60 2.34 19.85
C GLY A 221 2.77 1.85 18.69
N PRO A 222 2.89 2.58 17.56
CA PRO A 222 2.09 2.35 16.37
C PRO A 222 2.75 1.32 15.44
N THR A 223 2.32 0.06 15.49
CA THR A 223 2.77 -1.00 14.56
C THR A 223 1.58 -1.68 13.87
N GLN A 224 1.79 -2.14 12.64
CA GLN A 224 0.82 -2.96 11.90
C GLN A 224 1.00 -4.46 12.21
N THR A 225 2.10 -4.85 12.85
CA THR A 225 2.46 -6.25 13.15
C THR A 225 2.88 -6.44 14.61
N PRO A 226 1.95 -6.30 15.57
CA PRO A 226 2.27 -6.35 17.00
C PRO A 226 2.91 -7.70 17.43
N ASN A 227 2.44 -8.81 16.87
CA ASN A 227 3.02 -10.12 17.19
C ASN A 227 4.47 -10.21 16.71
N SER A 228 4.78 -9.73 15.50
CA SER A 228 6.17 -9.71 14.99
C SER A 228 7.06 -8.81 15.83
N ALA A 229 6.58 -7.63 16.25
CA ALA A 229 7.32 -6.74 17.13
C ALA A 229 7.67 -7.43 18.47
N ARG A 230 6.71 -8.12 19.09
CA ARG A 230 6.93 -8.88 20.33
C ARG A 230 7.92 -10.02 20.14
N THR A 231 7.73 -10.86 19.11
CA THR A 231 8.60 -12.01 18.83
C THR A 231 10.04 -11.58 18.54
N GLN A 232 10.23 -10.61 17.66
CA GLN A 232 11.57 -10.14 17.31
C GLN A 232 12.24 -9.40 18.46
N THR A 233 11.50 -8.71 19.33
CA THR A 233 12.05 -8.15 20.57
C THR A 233 12.49 -9.25 21.53
N SER A 234 11.72 -10.33 21.65
CA SER A 234 12.09 -11.52 22.42
C SER A 234 13.41 -12.13 21.93
N GLU A 235 13.53 -12.31 20.62
CA GLU A 235 14.76 -12.83 20.00
C GLU A 235 15.96 -11.90 20.21
N LEU A 236 15.77 -10.58 20.00
CA LEU A 236 16.81 -9.57 20.14
C LEU A 236 17.39 -9.52 21.56
N LEU A 237 16.52 -9.60 22.58
CA LEU A 237 16.91 -9.40 23.98
C LEU A 237 17.12 -10.71 24.74
N GLY A 238 16.77 -11.86 24.17
CA GLY A 238 16.79 -13.15 24.86
C GLY A 238 15.78 -13.26 26.01
N ILE A 239 14.67 -12.52 25.94
CA ILE A 239 13.62 -12.46 26.97
C ILE A 239 12.39 -13.23 26.45
N PRO A 240 11.79 -14.13 27.25
CA PRO A 240 10.61 -14.88 26.83
C PRO A 240 9.44 -13.96 26.41
N PRO A 241 8.68 -14.29 25.34
CA PRO A 241 7.62 -13.43 24.81
C PRO A 241 6.51 -13.10 25.81
N GLU A 242 6.23 -13.98 26.77
CA GLU A 242 5.24 -13.79 27.82
C GLU A 242 5.63 -12.71 28.85
N LYS A 243 6.91 -12.32 28.89
CA LYS A 243 7.42 -11.21 29.68
C LYS A 243 7.45 -9.88 28.92
N ILE A 244 6.97 -9.86 27.67
CA ILE A 244 6.91 -8.68 26.84
C ILE A 244 5.47 -8.26 26.69
N THR A 245 5.10 -7.13 27.31
CA THR A 245 3.82 -6.47 27.10
C THR A 245 3.93 -5.51 25.93
N LEU A 246 2.90 -5.49 25.06
CA LEU A 246 2.82 -4.54 23.96
C LEU A 246 1.44 -3.87 23.94
N GLU A 247 1.45 -2.55 24.09
CA GLU A 247 0.28 -1.69 23.96
C GLU A 247 0.30 -1.00 22.59
N LEU A 248 -0.82 -1.10 21.86
CA LEU A 248 -0.96 -0.43 20.57
C LEU A 248 -1.54 0.96 20.76
N THR A 249 -0.89 1.95 20.15
CA THR A 249 -1.46 3.29 19.96
C THR A 249 -2.21 3.36 18.62
N ARG A 250 -2.93 4.45 18.38
CA ARG A 250 -3.35 4.78 17.03
C ARG A 250 -2.14 5.07 16.14
N LEU A 251 -2.31 4.82 14.85
CA LEU A 251 -1.30 5.08 13.83
C LEU A 251 -1.65 6.38 13.09
N GLY A 252 -0.70 7.31 13.04
CA GLY A 252 -0.77 8.51 12.20
C GLY A 252 -0.36 8.24 10.74
N GLY A 253 -0.86 7.12 10.20
CA GLY A 253 -0.51 6.56 8.91
C GLY A 253 0.51 5.43 9.00
N GLY A 254 0.50 4.53 8.03
CA GLY A 254 1.43 3.40 7.97
C GLY A 254 1.74 3.01 6.53
N PHE A 255 0.70 2.75 5.74
CA PHE A 255 0.77 2.43 4.29
C PHE A 255 1.71 1.25 3.95
N GLY A 256 2.01 0.38 4.94
CA GLY A 256 2.97 -0.70 4.82
C GLY A 256 4.30 -0.45 5.55
N ARG A 257 4.69 0.82 5.83
CA ARG A 257 5.94 1.12 6.53
C ARG A 257 6.03 0.47 7.91
N ARG A 258 4.92 0.45 8.64
CA ARG A 258 4.84 -0.10 9.99
C ARG A 258 4.59 -1.62 10.05
N LEU A 259 4.67 -2.31 8.90
CA LEU A 259 4.81 -3.77 8.85
C LEU A 259 6.23 -4.21 9.27
N LYS A 260 7.25 -3.38 9.02
CA LYS A 260 8.59 -3.58 9.57
C LYS A 260 8.63 -3.14 11.02
N THR A 261 9.43 -3.85 11.80
CA THR A 261 9.55 -3.67 13.25
C THR A 261 10.84 -2.95 13.66
N ASP A 262 11.63 -2.51 12.70
CA ASP A 262 12.94 -1.90 12.89
C ASP A 262 12.97 -0.79 13.95
N PHE A 263 12.05 0.16 13.89
CA PHE A 263 11.96 1.26 14.86
C PHE A 263 11.54 0.80 16.27
N ALA A 264 10.78 -0.30 16.39
CA ALA A 264 10.43 -0.88 17.69
C ALA A 264 11.63 -1.62 18.30
N LEU A 265 12.38 -2.36 17.48
CA LEU A 265 13.61 -3.04 17.90
C LEU A 265 14.70 -2.06 18.30
N GLU A 266 14.87 -0.97 17.55
CA GLU A 266 15.80 0.11 17.91
C GLU A 266 15.47 0.73 19.26
N ALA A 267 14.18 0.99 19.54
CA ALA A 267 13.74 1.50 20.84
C ALA A 267 14.06 0.53 21.99
N ALA A 268 13.78 -0.76 21.80
CA ALA A 268 14.04 -1.81 22.77
C ALA A 268 15.54 -1.98 23.05
N GLU A 269 16.36 -2.00 22.00
CA GLU A 269 17.81 -2.12 22.10
C GLU A 269 18.42 -0.92 22.84
N LEU A 270 18.01 0.31 22.49
CA LEU A 270 18.45 1.51 23.18
C LEU A 270 18.05 1.52 24.65
N SER A 271 16.81 1.15 24.98
CA SER A 271 16.36 1.02 26.36
C SER A 271 17.20 0.01 27.16
N SER A 272 17.58 -1.11 26.54
CA SER A 272 18.43 -2.13 27.17
C SER A 272 19.86 -1.63 27.44
N ILE A 273 20.40 -0.79 26.55
CA ILE A 273 21.76 -0.22 26.68
C ILE A 273 21.78 0.87 27.75
N VAL A 274 20.84 1.85 27.68
CA VAL A 274 20.83 2.98 28.62
C VAL A 274 20.16 2.65 29.96
N LYS A 275 19.53 1.48 30.07
CA LYS A 275 18.83 0.98 31.27
C LYS A 275 17.77 1.95 31.80
N ALA A 276 17.02 2.55 30.89
CA ALA A 276 15.97 3.52 31.17
C ALA A 276 14.83 3.37 30.16
N PRO A 277 13.61 3.85 30.49
CA PRO A 277 12.56 3.96 29.50
C PRO A 277 12.95 4.93 28.39
N VAL A 278 12.81 4.51 27.12
CA VAL A 278 13.22 5.28 25.94
C VAL A 278 12.05 5.43 24.97
N LYS A 279 11.78 6.65 24.53
CA LYS A 279 10.97 6.92 23.35
C LYS A 279 11.88 7.29 22.18
N LEU A 280 12.00 6.38 21.21
CA LEU A 280 12.65 6.65 19.94
C LEU A 280 11.73 7.50 19.06
N ILE A 281 12.28 8.54 18.45
CA ILE A 281 11.58 9.41 17.50
C ILE A 281 12.46 9.57 16.25
N TRP A 282 11.87 9.31 15.08
CA TRP A 282 12.46 9.66 13.79
C TRP A 282 11.96 11.05 13.37
N THR A 283 12.82 11.85 12.76
CA THR A 283 12.37 13.06 12.06
C THR A 283 11.76 12.70 10.70
N ARG A 284 11.16 13.66 10.00
CA ARG A 284 10.70 13.45 8.63
C ARG A 284 11.85 13.08 7.70
N GLU A 285 13.00 13.73 7.89
CA GLU A 285 14.19 13.44 7.11
C GLU A 285 14.70 12.00 7.36
N ASP A 286 14.64 11.53 8.59
CA ASP A 286 15.01 10.14 8.93
C ASP A 286 14.08 9.13 8.25
N ASP A 287 12.76 9.38 8.28
CA ASP A 287 11.74 8.52 7.68
C ASP A 287 11.88 8.44 6.15
N MET A 288 12.22 9.55 5.51
CA MET A 288 12.35 9.62 4.06
C MET A 288 13.71 9.20 3.53
N SER A 289 14.81 9.38 4.28
CA SER A 289 16.15 9.08 3.80
C SER A 289 16.74 7.78 4.33
N GLY A 290 16.23 7.26 5.45
CA GLY A 290 16.71 6.02 6.08
C GLY A 290 15.64 4.94 6.17
N GLY A 291 14.53 5.07 5.44
CA GLY A 291 13.38 4.20 5.52
C GLY A 291 13.45 2.97 4.62
N SER A 292 12.29 2.40 4.40
CA SER A 292 12.04 1.30 3.46
C SER A 292 11.06 1.82 2.41
N TYR A 293 11.31 1.53 1.13
CA TYR A 293 10.61 2.18 0.02
C TYR A 293 9.74 1.21 -0.77
N ARG A 294 8.75 1.71 -1.49
CA ARG A 294 8.16 0.99 -2.61
C ARG A 294 9.28 0.76 -3.64
N PRO A 295 9.51 -0.48 -4.11
CA PRO A 295 10.57 -0.74 -5.08
C PRO A 295 10.36 0.03 -6.38
N ALA A 296 11.47 0.39 -7.04
CA ALA A 296 11.47 0.82 -8.42
C ALA A 296 11.39 -0.40 -9.33
N VAL A 297 10.61 -0.28 -10.42
CA VAL A 297 10.35 -1.37 -11.35
C VAL A 297 10.30 -0.87 -12.79
N ARG A 298 10.64 -1.75 -13.73
CA ARG A 298 10.45 -1.55 -15.16
C ARG A 298 9.85 -2.79 -15.79
N TYR A 299 8.97 -2.58 -16.76
CA TYR A 299 8.26 -3.63 -17.46
C TYR A 299 8.44 -3.53 -18.96
N ARG A 300 8.51 -4.69 -19.63
CA ARG A 300 8.28 -4.82 -21.06
C ARG A 300 7.07 -5.71 -21.26
N PHE A 301 6.08 -5.18 -21.96
CA PHE A 301 4.88 -5.88 -22.39
C PHE A 301 4.91 -6.09 -23.89
N GLU A 302 4.45 -7.27 -24.33
CA GLU A 302 4.28 -7.57 -25.75
C GLU A 302 2.94 -8.28 -25.95
N ALA A 303 2.23 -7.94 -26.99
CA ALA A 303 1.01 -8.60 -27.41
C ALA A 303 1.03 -8.94 -28.89
N ALA A 304 0.63 -10.16 -29.22
CA ALA A 304 0.41 -10.65 -30.56
C ALA A 304 -1.08 -10.63 -30.88
N LEU A 305 -1.47 -9.93 -31.97
CA LEU A 305 -2.84 -9.87 -32.46
C LEU A 305 -2.99 -10.63 -33.77
N ASP A 306 -4.12 -11.35 -33.92
CA ASP A 306 -4.54 -11.92 -35.19
C ASP A 306 -5.09 -10.84 -36.14
N ALA A 307 -5.47 -11.25 -37.38
CA ALA A 307 -6.04 -10.33 -38.38
C ALA A 307 -7.38 -9.71 -37.97
N SER A 308 -8.08 -10.33 -37.01
CA SER A 308 -9.35 -9.85 -36.46
C SER A 308 -9.16 -8.95 -35.21
N GLY A 309 -7.91 -8.69 -34.83
CA GLY A 309 -7.57 -7.88 -33.65
C GLY A 309 -7.76 -8.61 -32.32
N ASN A 310 -7.83 -9.93 -32.30
CA ASN A 310 -7.85 -10.70 -31.05
C ASN A 310 -6.44 -10.91 -30.54
N MET A 311 -6.25 -10.83 -29.23
CA MET A 311 -4.98 -11.09 -28.58
C MET A 311 -4.75 -12.60 -28.48
N ILE A 312 -3.83 -13.14 -29.28
CA ILE A 312 -3.46 -14.54 -29.37
C ILE A 312 -2.18 -14.89 -28.59
N GLY A 313 -1.41 -13.87 -28.20
CA GLY A 313 -0.21 -14.04 -27.38
C GLY A 313 0.05 -12.82 -26.51
N TYR A 314 0.62 -13.08 -25.32
CA TYR A 314 0.96 -12.05 -24.34
C TYR A 314 2.28 -12.38 -23.66
N LYS A 315 3.18 -11.40 -23.58
CA LYS A 315 4.43 -11.49 -22.81
C LYS A 315 4.51 -10.33 -21.83
N LEU A 316 4.95 -10.63 -20.61
CA LEU A 316 5.27 -9.66 -19.57
C LEU A 316 6.62 -10.01 -18.97
N ARG A 317 7.60 -9.12 -19.13
CA ARG A 317 8.84 -9.15 -18.36
C ARG A 317 8.84 -8.03 -17.35
N GLY A 318 9.00 -8.37 -16.05
CA GLY A 318 9.17 -7.41 -14.98
C GLY A 318 10.60 -7.41 -14.45
N VAL A 319 11.18 -6.22 -14.28
CA VAL A 319 12.47 -6.02 -13.61
C VAL A 319 12.23 -5.19 -12.36
N GLY A 320 12.75 -5.64 -11.20
CA GLY A 320 12.58 -4.97 -9.93
C GLY A 320 13.89 -4.80 -9.16
N ILE A 321 13.94 -3.79 -8.31
CA ILE A 321 15.02 -3.59 -7.35
C ILE A 321 14.52 -3.98 -5.98
N ASN A 322 15.04 -5.08 -5.43
CA ASN A 322 14.58 -5.66 -4.16
C ASN A 322 13.05 -5.81 -4.08
N SER A 323 12.39 -6.12 -5.21
CA SER A 323 10.92 -6.20 -5.28
C SER A 323 10.38 -7.57 -4.84
N GLY A 324 11.23 -8.58 -4.82
CA GLY A 324 10.92 -9.98 -4.57
C GLY A 324 10.30 -10.67 -5.79
N ASN A 325 9.32 -10.09 -6.41
CA ASN A 325 8.74 -10.45 -7.71
C ASN A 325 7.85 -9.28 -8.17
N PRO A 326 8.24 -8.54 -9.22
CA PRO A 326 7.45 -7.40 -9.69
C PRO A 326 6.20 -7.78 -10.49
N THR A 327 5.94 -9.09 -10.70
CA THR A 327 4.84 -9.59 -11.54
C THR A 327 3.77 -10.34 -10.73
N ARG A 328 2.60 -10.55 -11.36
CA ARG A 328 1.47 -11.30 -10.80
C ARG A 328 0.97 -12.30 -11.84
N GLN A 329 1.55 -13.49 -11.85
CA GLN A 329 1.33 -14.50 -12.90
C GLN A 329 -0.11 -15.03 -13.02
N ASP A 330 -0.90 -14.97 -11.95
CA ASP A 330 -2.26 -15.51 -11.90
C ASP A 330 -3.35 -14.44 -11.99
N ASN A 331 -2.95 -13.16 -12.21
CA ASN A 331 -3.89 -12.06 -12.41
C ASN A 331 -4.34 -12.00 -13.88
N PHE A 332 -5.48 -11.32 -14.10
CA PHE A 332 -5.93 -10.98 -15.46
C PHE A 332 -4.84 -10.18 -16.20
N PRO A 333 -4.49 -10.51 -17.47
CA PRO A 333 -5.25 -11.34 -18.42
C PRO A 333 -4.87 -12.84 -18.42
N SER A 334 -4.09 -13.32 -17.44
CA SER A 334 -3.78 -14.76 -17.34
C SER A 334 -5.06 -15.59 -17.30
N GLY A 335 -5.04 -16.75 -17.98
CA GLY A 335 -6.21 -17.60 -18.15
C GLY A 335 -7.14 -17.21 -19.30
N ALA A 336 -7.00 -15.99 -19.83
CA ALA A 336 -7.81 -15.46 -20.93
C ALA A 336 -7.10 -15.45 -22.29
N VAL A 337 -5.81 -15.85 -22.33
CA VAL A 337 -4.97 -15.85 -23.52
C VAL A 337 -4.32 -17.23 -23.66
N ASP A 338 -4.36 -17.81 -24.86
CA ASP A 338 -3.85 -19.18 -25.08
C ASP A 338 -2.34 -19.29 -24.94
N ASN A 339 -1.60 -18.25 -25.33
CA ASN A 339 -0.15 -18.24 -25.34
C ASN A 339 0.36 -17.10 -24.49
N LEU A 340 0.89 -17.40 -23.31
CA LEU A 340 1.28 -16.42 -22.31
C LEU A 340 2.65 -16.75 -21.72
N LEU A 341 3.51 -15.74 -21.60
CA LEU A 341 4.77 -15.80 -20.87
C LEU A 341 4.86 -14.64 -19.89
N ILE A 342 5.03 -14.96 -18.62
CA ILE A 342 5.36 -13.98 -17.58
C ILE A 342 6.68 -14.40 -16.94
N ASP A 343 7.66 -13.51 -16.97
CA ASP A 343 8.95 -13.73 -16.33
C ASP A 343 9.41 -12.47 -15.58
N SER A 344 10.43 -12.62 -14.73
CA SER A 344 10.97 -11.52 -13.95
C SER A 344 12.46 -11.64 -13.73
N VAL A 345 13.11 -10.49 -13.53
CA VAL A 345 14.52 -10.37 -13.13
C VAL A 345 14.60 -9.45 -11.92
N GLU A 346 15.36 -9.84 -10.90
CA GLU A 346 15.59 -9.06 -9.69
C GLU A 346 17.02 -8.53 -9.64
N HIS A 347 17.15 -7.27 -9.23
CA HIS A 347 18.42 -6.70 -8.82
C HIS A 347 18.47 -6.53 -7.30
N THR A 348 19.53 -7.04 -6.68
CA THR A 348 19.81 -6.84 -5.25
C THR A 348 20.57 -5.53 -5.06
N SER A 349 19.99 -4.62 -4.30
CA SER A 349 20.53 -3.30 -4.00
C SER A 349 20.68 -3.09 -2.49
N PRO A 350 21.63 -2.28 -2.01
CA PRO A 350 21.67 -1.86 -0.62
C PRO A 350 20.47 -0.98 -0.22
N ILE A 351 19.75 -0.38 -1.17
CA ILE A 351 18.56 0.43 -0.91
C ILE A 351 17.43 -0.45 -0.42
N THR A 352 16.99 -0.23 0.81
CA THR A 352 15.96 -1.06 1.45
C THR A 352 14.57 -0.80 0.91
N THR A 353 13.84 -1.87 0.62
CA THR A 353 12.45 -1.82 0.14
C THR A 353 11.51 -2.54 1.09
N GLY A 354 10.23 -2.35 0.90
CA GLY A 354 9.18 -3.01 1.67
C GLY A 354 7.80 -2.86 1.06
N ALA A 355 6.84 -3.53 1.70
CA ALA A 355 5.45 -3.45 1.29
C ALA A 355 4.95 -2.00 1.36
N TRP A 356 4.41 -1.52 0.26
CA TRP A 356 3.77 -0.23 0.13
C TRP A 356 2.32 -0.46 -0.33
N ARG A 357 1.34 0.27 0.20
CA ARG A 357 -0.11 0.06 -0.02
C ARG A 357 -0.44 -0.61 -1.36
N ALA A 358 -1.12 -1.77 -1.33
CA ALA A 358 -1.34 -2.65 -2.47
C ALA A 358 -0.04 -3.21 -3.12
N PRO A 359 0.79 -3.97 -2.39
CA PRO A 359 2.08 -4.47 -2.89
C PRO A 359 1.97 -5.14 -4.25
N ILE A 360 2.97 -4.92 -5.10
CA ILE A 360 3.05 -5.34 -6.50
C ILE A 360 1.98 -4.64 -7.36
N THR A 361 0.72 -4.70 -6.97
CA THR A 361 -0.38 -4.17 -7.77
C THR A 361 -0.36 -2.65 -7.89
N ASN A 362 0.25 -1.93 -6.94
CA ASN A 362 0.37 -0.47 -6.96
C ASN A 362 1.27 0.10 -8.06
N PHE A 363 2.15 -0.72 -8.65
CA PHE A 363 2.98 -0.34 -9.78
C PHE A 363 2.65 -1.12 -11.05
N LEU A 364 2.33 -2.43 -10.96
CA LEU A 364 2.03 -3.28 -12.11
C LEU A 364 0.73 -2.85 -12.80
N ALA A 365 -0.32 -2.53 -12.02
CA ALA A 365 -1.65 -2.25 -12.58
C ALA A 365 -1.66 -1.06 -13.55
N TYR A 366 -0.93 0.01 -13.24
CA TYR A 366 -0.79 1.14 -14.15
C TYR A 366 -0.25 0.70 -15.51
N ALA A 367 0.86 -0.03 -15.50
CA ALA A 367 1.55 -0.46 -16.71
C ALA A 367 0.68 -1.44 -17.52
N GLU A 368 0.15 -2.46 -16.87
CA GLU A 368 -0.67 -3.51 -17.50
C GLU A 368 -1.97 -2.95 -18.07
N GLN A 369 -2.67 -2.09 -17.33
CA GLN A 369 -3.93 -1.53 -17.78
C GLN A 369 -3.77 -0.48 -18.87
N SER A 370 -2.66 0.26 -18.88
CA SER A 370 -2.30 1.15 -19.97
C SER A 370 -1.94 0.35 -21.24
N PHE A 371 -1.18 -0.74 -21.09
CA PHE A 371 -0.84 -1.62 -22.19
C PHE A 371 -2.07 -2.30 -22.81
N LEU A 372 -2.96 -2.87 -22.00
CA LEU A 372 -4.19 -3.50 -22.47
C LEU A 372 -5.14 -2.52 -23.18
N ASP A 373 -5.09 -1.24 -22.83
CA ASP A 373 -5.82 -0.19 -23.55
C ASP A 373 -5.23 0.03 -24.96
N GLU A 374 -3.91 0.09 -25.07
CA GLU A 374 -3.23 0.18 -26.37
C GLU A 374 -3.50 -1.04 -27.25
N VAL A 375 -3.49 -2.24 -26.66
CA VAL A 375 -3.78 -3.49 -27.37
C VAL A 375 -5.22 -3.48 -27.90
N ALA A 376 -6.19 -3.08 -27.09
CA ALA A 376 -7.58 -2.97 -27.51
C ALA A 376 -7.75 -2.03 -28.71
N LEU A 377 -7.18 -0.82 -28.62
CA LEU A 377 -7.24 0.17 -29.71
C LEU A 377 -6.50 -0.30 -30.97
N ALA A 378 -5.35 -0.97 -30.82
CA ALA A 378 -4.60 -1.51 -31.94
C ALA A 378 -5.33 -2.66 -32.64
N GLY A 379 -6.21 -3.38 -31.95
CA GLY A 379 -7.15 -4.37 -32.46
C GLY A 379 -8.49 -3.77 -32.91
N ASN A 380 -8.63 -2.44 -32.93
CA ASN A 380 -9.85 -1.73 -33.25
C ASN A 380 -11.05 -2.11 -32.38
N LYS A 381 -10.81 -2.32 -31.08
CA LYS A 381 -11.81 -2.73 -30.07
C LYS A 381 -11.99 -1.65 -29.03
N ASP A 382 -13.22 -1.54 -28.51
CA ASP A 382 -13.48 -0.74 -27.30
C ASP A 382 -12.76 -1.34 -26.10
N PRO A 383 -12.02 -0.53 -25.30
CA PRO A 383 -11.22 -1.04 -24.16
C PRO A 383 -12.03 -1.79 -23.09
N VAL A 384 -13.27 -1.38 -22.82
CA VAL A 384 -14.16 -2.06 -21.87
C VAL A 384 -14.63 -3.39 -22.45
N LYS A 385 -15.14 -3.36 -23.69
CA LYS A 385 -15.59 -4.58 -24.38
C LYS A 385 -14.45 -5.58 -24.54
N PHE A 386 -13.25 -5.14 -24.90
CA PHE A 386 -12.07 -6.00 -25.04
C PHE A 386 -11.79 -6.80 -23.76
N ARG A 387 -11.87 -6.16 -22.58
CA ARG A 387 -11.68 -6.85 -21.31
C ARG A 387 -12.83 -7.80 -20.97
N LEU A 388 -14.06 -7.43 -21.27
CA LEU A 388 -15.21 -8.31 -21.09
C LEU A 388 -15.10 -9.56 -21.99
N ASP A 389 -14.68 -9.40 -23.25
CA ASP A 389 -14.48 -10.52 -24.19
C ASP A 389 -13.38 -11.47 -23.68
N LEU A 390 -12.28 -10.95 -23.16
CA LEU A 390 -11.22 -11.76 -22.52
C LEU A 390 -11.73 -12.49 -21.27
N LEU A 391 -12.54 -11.86 -20.44
CA LEU A 391 -13.14 -12.48 -19.26
C LEU A 391 -14.15 -13.57 -19.66
N ASP A 392 -14.93 -13.37 -20.72
CA ASP A 392 -15.81 -14.40 -21.28
C ASP A 392 -14.99 -15.57 -21.85
N ARG A 393 -13.88 -15.28 -22.50
CA ARG A 393 -12.94 -16.32 -22.96
C ARG A 393 -12.40 -17.12 -21.76
N ALA A 394 -11.95 -16.45 -20.71
CA ALA A 394 -11.46 -17.10 -19.48
C ALA A 394 -12.54 -17.94 -18.79
N LYS A 395 -13.79 -17.51 -18.82
CA LYS A 395 -14.92 -18.24 -18.23
C LYS A 395 -15.26 -19.52 -19.01
N ASN A 396 -15.29 -19.42 -20.35
CA ASN A 396 -15.76 -20.50 -21.21
C ASN A 396 -14.67 -21.52 -21.56
N SER A 397 -13.41 -21.09 -21.60
CA SER A 397 -12.26 -21.91 -21.97
C SER A 397 -11.00 -21.40 -21.25
N PRO A 398 -10.89 -21.60 -19.94
CA PRO A 398 -9.75 -21.11 -19.16
C PRO A 398 -8.47 -21.80 -19.57
N VAL A 399 -7.36 -21.07 -19.55
CA VAL A 399 -6.01 -21.59 -19.79
C VAL A 399 -5.21 -21.55 -18.49
N GLY A 400 -4.88 -22.72 -17.96
CA GLY A 400 -4.17 -22.82 -16.69
C GLY A 400 -4.99 -22.33 -15.49
N GLU A 401 -4.29 -22.02 -14.39
CA GLU A 401 -4.91 -21.57 -13.15
C GLU A 401 -5.34 -20.09 -13.23
N ILE A 402 -6.49 -19.77 -12.64
CA ILE A 402 -7.02 -18.40 -12.50
C ILE A 402 -7.27 -18.14 -11.02
N LYS A 403 -6.74 -17.03 -10.49
CA LYS A 403 -6.92 -16.62 -9.07
C LYS A 403 -7.87 -15.45 -8.87
N TYR A 404 -8.57 -15.03 -9.92
CA TYR A 404 -9.60 -14.00 -9.84
C TYR A 404 -10.98 -14.56 -10.16
N ASP A 405 -12.01 -13.96 -9.58
CA ASP A 405 -13.40 -14.28 -9.87
C ASP A 405 -13.88 -13.45 -11.07
N ILE A 406 -14.18 -14.15 -12.15
CA ILE A 406 -14.54 -13.55 -13.43
C ILE A 406 -15.84 -12.75 -13.33
N ASP A 407 -16.85 -13.29 -12.66
CA ASP A 407 -18.17 -12.65 -12.57
C ASP A 407 -18.12 -11.39 -11.70
N ARG A 408 -17.36 -11.40 -10.61
CA ARG A 408 -17.12 -10.20 -9.79
C ARG A 408 -16.36 -9.12 -10.57
N MET A 409 -15.35 -9.51 -11.34
CA MET A 409 -14.60 -8.57 -12.17
C MET A 409 -15.48 -7.96 -13.26
N LYS A 410 -16.30 -8.76 -13.93
CA LYS A 410 -17.33 -8.27 -14.88
C LYS A 410 -18.35 -7.37 -14.20
N GLY A 411 -18.74 -7.69 -12.97
CA GLY A 411 -19.66 -6.89 -12.17
C GLY A 411 -19.20 -5.45 -11.97
N VAL A 412 -17.94 -5.25 -11.55
CA VAL A 412 -17.38 -3.89 -11.37
C VAL A 412 -17.16 -3.15 -12.69
N ILE A 413 -16.78 -3.87 -13.77
CA ILE A 413 -16.63 -3.29 -15.11
C ILE A 413 -17.97 -2.74 -15.60
N ASN A 414 -19.03 -3.55 -15.56
CA ASN A 414 -20.35 -3.15 -16.00
C ASN A 414 -20.91 -2.00 -15.16
N LEU A 415 -20.73 -2.06 -13.83
CA LEU A 415 -21.20 -1.02 -12.91
C LEU A 415 -20.55 0.34 -13.24
N VAL A 416 -19.23 0.38 -13.37
CA VAL A 416 -18.55 1.65 -13.64
C VAL A 416 -18.82 2.18 -15.05
N ALA A 417 -18.94 1.29 -16.04
CA ALA A 417 -19.29 1.67 -17.42
C ALA A 417 -20.70 2.28 -17.49
N GLU A 418 -21.66 1.72 -16.76
CA GLU A 418 -23.02 2.28 -16.64
C GLU A 418 -22.98 3.67 -15.97
N LYS A 419 -22.36 3.77 -14.78
CA LYS A 419 -22.35 5.00 -13.96
C LYS A 419 -21.58 6.13 -14.60
N SER A 420 -20.48 5.85 -15.28
CA SER A 420 -19.70 6.84 -16.02
C SER A 420 -20.33 7.20 -17.38
N GLN A 421 -21.36 6.47 -17.83
CA GLN A 421 -21.90 6.57 -19.19
C GLN A 421 -20.79 6.36 -20.25
N TRP A 422 -20.03 5.28 -20.11
CA TRP A 422 -18.89 4.97 -20.96
C TRP A 422 -19.19 5.11 -22.45
N GLY A 423 -18.36 5.90 -23.14
CA GLY A 423 -18.46 6.13 -24.59
C GLY A 423 -19.62 7.02 -25.04
N LYS A 424 -20.49 7.53 -24.13
CA LYS A 424 -21.65 8.35 -24.46
C LYS A 424 -21.42 9.85 -24.30
N LYS A 425 -20.45 10.26 -23.47
CA LYS A 425 -20.08 11.66 -23.24
C LYS A 425 -19.20 12.19 -24.38
N LYS A 426 -19.51 13.40 -24.88
CA LYS A 426 -18.77 14.01 -25.99
C LYS A 426 -17.71 15.02 -25.53
N ASP A 427 -17.90 15.61 -24.35
CA ASP A 427 -17.08 16.73 -23.87
C ASP A 427 -15.87 16.29 -23.05
N VAL A 428 -15.74 15.00 -22.79
CA VAL A 428 -14.65 14.42 -22.00
C VAL A 428 -14.08 13.18 -22.67
N ALA A 429 -12.79 13.01 -22.54
CA ALA A 429 -12.09 11.78 -22.88
C ALA A 429 -12.12 10.84 -21.65
N GLN A 430 -12.70 9.65 -21.83
CA GLN A 430 -12.80 8.65 -20.78
C GLN A 430 -11.70 7.60 -20.92
N GLY A 431 -10.97 7.30 -19.83
CA GLY A 431 -9.97 6.23 -19.75
C GLY A 431 -10.40 5.20 -18.70
N PHE A 432 -10.27 3.94 -19.04
CA PHE A 432 -10.74 2.80 -18.24
C PHE A 432 -9.58 2.01 -17.66
N SER A 433 -9.76 1.48 -16.45
CA SER A 433 -8.86 0.52 -15.80
C SER A 433 -9.64 -0.36 -14.83
N VAL A 434 -9.24 -1.62 -14.68
CA VAL A 434 -9.80 -2.56 -13.70
C VAL A 434 -8.71 -3.40 -13.09
N TYR A 435 -8.78 -3.64 -11.78
CA TYR A 435 -7.80 -4.49 -11.11
C TYR A 435 -8.38 -5.31 -9.97
N PHE A 436 -7.67 -6.40 -9.65
CA PHE A 436 -7.98 -7.33 -8.57
C PHE A 436 -6.86 -7.28 -7.51
N SER A 437 -7.21 -7.06 -6.26
CA SER A 437 -6.28 -7.07 -5.14
C SER A 437 -7.01 -7.41 -3.84
N HIS A 438 -6.39 -8.17 -2.94
CA HIS A 438 -6.95 -8.51 -1.62
C HIS A 438 -8.36 -9.11 -1.66
N ARG A 439 -8.63 -9.94 -2.68
CA ARG A 439 -9.93 -10.59 -2.94
C ARG A 439 -11.07 -9.61 -3.23
N SER A 440 -10.75 -8.36 -3.56
CA SER A 440 -11.70 -7.33 -3.99
C SER A 440 -11.36 -6.84 -5.39
N TYR A 441 -12.37 -6.30 -6.07
CA TYR A 441 -12.31 -5.85 -7.46
C TYR A 441 -12.65 -4.37 -7.51
N VAL A 442 -11.88 -3.59 -8.26
CA VAL A 442 -12.18 -2.19 -8.49
C VAL A 442 -11.96 -1.84 -9.95
N ALA A 443 -12.97 -1.28 -10.58
CA ALA A 443 -12.88 -0.66 -11.90
C ALA A 443 -13.05 0.84 -11.79
N GLN A 444 -12.30 1.58 -12.61
CA GLN A 444 -12.34 3.05 -12.63
C GLN A 444 -12.45 3.58 -14.05
N VAL A 445 -13.20 4.68 -14.17
CA VAL A 445 -13.23 5.52 -15.37
C VAL A 445 -12.80 6.93 -14.96
N ALA A 446 -11.70 7.40 -15.52
CA ALA A 446 -11.24 8.77 -15.38
C ALA A 446 -11.77 9.62 -16.55
N GLU A 447 -12.17 10.86 -16.27
CA GLU A 447 -12.68 11.83 -17.24
C GLU A 447 -11.72 13.03 -17.35
N VAL A 448 -11.18 13.22 -18.54
CA VAL A 448 -10.30 14.35 -18.88
C VAL A 448 -11.00 15.23 -19.91
N ALA A 449 -11.15 16.51 -19.60
CA ALA A 449 -11.62 17.52 -20.55
C ALA A 449 -10.47 18.38 -21.05
N MET A 450 -10.59 18.91 -22.26
CA MET A 450 -9.68 19.94 -22.76
C MET A 450 -10.20 21.32 -22.38
N LYS A 451 -9.46 22.07 -21.55
CA LYS A 451 -9.75 23.47 -21.19
C LYS A 451 -8.57 24.34 -21.62
N ASP A 452 -8.86 25.36 -22.41
CA ASP A 452 -7.82 26.27 -22.94
C ASP A 452 -6.63 25.54 -23.62
N GLY A 453 -6.95 24.46 -24.35
CA GLY A 453 -5.95 23.61 -25.02
C GLY A 453 -5.15 22.70 -24.10
N LYS A 454 -5.51 22.61 -22.80
CA LYS A 454 -4.83 21.77 -21.80
C LYS A 454 -5.74 20.68 -21.27
N PRO A 455 -5.25 19.43 -21.06
CA PRO A 455 -6.03 18.37 -20.45
C PRO A 455 -6.19 18.62 -18.96
N VAL A 456 -7.42 18.48 -18.45
CA VAL A 456 -7.80 18.65 -17.05
C VAL A 456 -8.54 17.40 -16.58
N LEU A 457 -8.03 16.74 -15.55
CA LEU A 457 -8.71 15.61 -14.90
C LEU A 457 -9.86 16.15 -14.05
N GLN A 458 -11.10 15.85 -14.45
CA GLN A 458 -12.29 16.38 -13.81
C GLN A 458 -12.94 15.44 -12.81
N LYS A 459 -13.00 14.15 -13.16
CA LYS A 459 -13.76 13.18 -12.35
C LYS A 459 -13.20 11.78 -12.50
N ILE A 460 -13.34 11.00 -11.42
CA ILE A 460 -13.09 9.55 -11.43
C ILE A 460 -14.34 8.85 -10.91
N HIS A 461 -14.92 7.98 -11.72
CA HIS A 461 -15.94 7.03 -11.31
C HIS A 461 -15.28 5.73 -10.89
N ALA A 462 -15.71 5.15 -9.76
CA ALA A 462 -15.22 3.87 -9.26
C ALA A 462 -16.36 2.92 -8.97
N GLY A 463 -16.27 1.71 -9.51
CA GLY A 463 -17.10 0.56 -9.15
C GLY A 463 -16.26 -0.40 -8.31
N ALA A 464 -16.70 -0.71 -7.09
CA ALA A 464 -15.97 -1.58 -6.17
C ALA A 464 -16.83 -2.78 -5.72
N ASP A 465 -16.23 -3.96 -5.70
CA ASP A 465 -16.79 -5.18 -5.13
C ASP A 465 -15.89 -5.68 -4.00
N CYS A 466 -16.35 -5.52 -2.77
CA CYS A 466 -15.72 -6.04 -1.55
C CYS A 466 -16.65 -6.98 -0.77
N GLY A 467 -17.66 -7.55 -1.45
CA GLY A 467 -18.73 -8.28 -0.79
C GLY A 467 -19.62 -7.35 0.04
N ILE A 468 -20.15 -7.84 1.15
CA ILE A 468 -20.97 -7.04 2.06
C ILE A 468 -20.18 -5.84 2.56
N VAL A 469 -20.68 -4.63 2.28
CA VAL A 469 -20.10 -3.37 2.78
C VAL A 469 -20.47 -3.21 4.25
N VAL A 470 -19.55 -3.53 5.15
CA VAL A 470 -19.79 -3.55 6.60
C VAL A 470 -20.11 -2.17 7.17
N ASN A 471 -19.33 -1.14 6.78
CA ASN A 471 -19.57 0.25 7.13
C ASN A 471 -19.48 1.12 5.88
N ARG A 472 -20.61 1.62 5.40
CA ARG A 472 -20.68 2.35 4.14
C ARG A 472 -19.85 3.63 4.13
N SER A 473 -19.80 4.36 5.24
CA SER A 473 -18.99 5.58 5.37
C SER A 473 -17.48 5.25 5.32
N GLY A 474 -17.06 4.25 6.09
CA GLY A 474 -15.66 3.80 6.08
C GLY A 474 -15.22 3.24 4.73
N ALA A 475 -16.09 2.45 4.08
CA ALA A 475 -15.82 1.90 2.75
C ALA A 475 -15.64 2.99 1.69
N LEU A 476 -16.53 4.00 1.70
CA LEU A 476 -16.42 5.16 0.81
C LEU A 476 -15.09 5.90 0.99
N GLN A 477 -14.69 6.14 2.25
CA GLN A 477 -13.41 6.80 2.56
C GLN A 477 -12.20 5.97 2.13
N GLN A 478 -12.26 4.63 2.27
CA GLN A 478 -11.18 3.75 1.82
C GLN A 478 -11.00 3.77 0.30
N VAL A 479 -12.10 3.71 -0.45
CA VAL A 479 -12.04 3.76 -1.92
C VAL A 479 -11.57 5.13 -2.39
N THR A 480 -12.16 6.22 -1.88
CA THR A 480 -11.74 7.59 -2.23
C THR A 480 -10.28 7.85 -1.85
N GLY A 481 -9.86 7.47 -0.63
CA GLY A 481 -8.49 7.61 -0.18
C GLY A 481 -7.50 6.78 -1.01
N GLY A 482 -7.89 5.57 -1.45
CA GLY A 482 -7.07 4.76 -2.36
C GLY A 482 -6.88 5.41 -3.74
N ILE A 483 -7.92 6.04 -4.27
CA ILE A 483 -7.87 6.79 -5.54
C ILE A 483 -6.96 8.02 -5.40
N VAL A 484 -7.14 8.82 -4.35
CA VAL A 484 -6.31 10.02 -4.11
C VAL A 484 -4.83 9.66 -3.96
N ASP A 485 -4.56 8.57 -3.25
CA ASP A 485 -3.22 8.04 -3.07
C ASP A 485 -2.62 7.55 -4.40
N GLY A 486 -3.39 6.78 -5.18
CA GLY A 486 -3.02 6.34 -6.53
C GLY A 486 -2.75 7.51 -7.49
N LEU A 487 -3.52 8.60 -7.39
CA LEU A 487 -3.27 9.84 -8.12
C LEU A 487 -1.96 10.50 -7.68
N GLY A 488 -1.73 10.58 -6.37
CA GLY A 488 -0.50 11.15 -5.81
C GLY A 488 0.75 10.47 -6.35
N HIS A 489 0.74 9.14 -6.42
CA HIS A 489 1.87 8.42 -7.02
C HIS A 489 1.97 8.62 -8.52
N ALA A 490 0.86 8.45 -9.24
CA ALA A 490 0.87 8.50 -10.70
C ALA A 490 1.34 9.87 -11.20
N LEU A 491 0.93 10.94 -10.52
CA LEU A 491 1.21 12.29 -10.96
C LEU A 491 2.53 12.86 -10.43
N PHE A 492 2.87 12.62 -9.15
CA PHE A 492 3.92 13.37 -8.45
C PHE A 492 4.98 12.52 -7.76
N GLY A 493 4.61 11.32 -7.27
CA GLY A 493 5.47 10.53 -6.39
C GLY A 493 6.74 10.06 -7.08
N SER A 494 7.90 10.51 -6.58
CA SER A 494 9.22 10.05 -7.02
C SER A 494 10.24 10.24 -5.91
N LEU A 495 10.97 9.19 -5.60
CA LEU A 495 12.15 9.24 -4.76
C LEU A 495 13.35 8.81 -5.60
N THR A 496 14.38 9.66 -5.65
CA THR A 496 15.60 9.43 -6.39
C THR A 496 16.80 9.36 -5.47
N PHE A 497 17.84 8.68 -5.92
CA PHE A 497 19.09 8.51 -5.17
C PHE A 497 20.26 9.03 -5.97
N LYS A 498 21.16 9.71 -5.30
CA LYS A 498 22.46 10.12 -5.80
C LYS A 498 23.54 9.63 -4.86
N ASP A 499 24.46 8.83 -5.36
CA ASP A 499 25.53 8.24 -4.57
C ASP A 499 25.02 7.54 -3.28
N GLY A 500 23.92 6.79 -3.40
CA GLY A 500 23.25 6.07 -2.33
C GLY A 500 22.41 6.94 -1.37
N GLU A 501 22.46 8.27 -1.49
CA GLU A 501 21.70 9.21 -0.66
C GLU A 501 20.37 9.58 -1.31
N ALA A 502 19.28 9.53 -0.54
CA ALA A 502 17.97 9.99 -1.03
C ALA A 502 18.00 11.51 -1.25
N GLU A 503 17.55 11.95 -2.44
CA GLU A 503 17.52 13.37 -2.79
C GLU A 503 16.32 14.10 -2.18
N GLN A 504 15.16 13.42 -2.09
CA GLN A 504 13.95 13.98 -1.46
C GLN A 504 13.95 13.57 0.02
N LYS A 505 14.02 14.56 0.92
CA LYS A 505 14.13 14.34 2.37
C LYS A 505 12.96 14.86 3.19
N ASN A 506 12.13 15.74 2.59
CA ASN A 506 10.96 16.31 3.24
C ASN A 506 9.92 16.74 2.19
N PHE A 507 8.75 17.20 2.59
CA PHE A 507 7.63 17.56 1.71
C PHE A 507 7.85 18.83 0.87
N ASP A 508 8.93 19.56 1.08
CA ASP A 508 9.39 20.62 0.18
C ASP A 508 10.01 20.07 -1.11
N THR A 509 10.61 18.89 -1.05
CA THR A 509 11.25 18.21 -2.19
C THR A 509 10.50 16.96 -2.65
N TYR A 510 9.76 16.28 -1.77
CA TYR A 510 8.87 15.15 -2.07
C TYR A 510 7.43 15.64 -2.18
N ARG A 511 6.96 15.86 -3.41
CA ARG A 511 5.64 16.42 -3.64
C ARG A 511 4.52 15.41 -3.42
N LEU A 512 3.54 15.80 -2.60
CA LEU A 512 2.26 15.12 -2.45
C LEU A 512 1.15 15.85 -3.22
N ILE A 513 0.10 15.12 -3.60
CA ILE A 513 -1.11 15.71 -4.15
C ILE A 513 -1.79 16.63 -3.12
N ARG A 514 -2.24 17.81 -3.55
CA ARG A 514 -2.92 18.77 -2.70
C ARG A 514 -4.43 18.67 -2.85
N ILE A 515 -5.17 19.11 -1.85
CA ILE A 515 -6.64 19.00 -1.82
C ILE A 515 -7.32 19.65 -3.03
N LYS A 516 -6.78 20.74 -3.55
CA LYS A 516 -7.30 21.44 -4.74
C LYS A 516 -7.02 20.70 -6.06
N GLU A 517 -6.12 19.74 -6.06
CA GLU A 517 -5.71 18.95 -7.23
C GLU A 517 -6.49 17.63 -7.34
N VAL A 518 -7.25 17.29 -6.30
CA VAL A 518 -8.06 16.08 -6.28
C VAL A 518 -9.33 16.30 -7.10
N PRO A 519 -9.59 15.49 -8.16
CA PRO A 519 -10.81 15.58 -8.94
C PRO A 519 -12.04 15.16 -8.12
N GLU A 520 -13.22 15.33 -8.68
CA GLU A 520 -14.41 14.70 -8.12
C GLU A 520 -14.28 13.18 -8.16
N VAL A 521 -14.60 12.49 -7.05
CA VAL A 521 -14.58 11.03 -6.97
C VAL A 521 -15.97 10.53 -6.64
N GLU A 522 -16.54 9.70 -7.53
CA GLU A 522 -17.83 9.06 -7.35
C GLU A 522 -17.65 7.55 -7.20
N VAL A 523 -18.16 6.98 -6.10
CA VAL A 523 -17.95 5.56 -5.75
C VAL A 523 -19.27 4.82 -5.69
N HIS A 524 -19.33 3.67 -6.37
CA HIS A 524 -20.42 2.74 -6.37
C HIS A 524 -19.96 1.36 -5.90
N PHE A 525 -20.81 0.66 -5.14
CA PHE A 525 -20.52 -0.69 -4.66
C PHE A 525 -21.42 -1.71 -5.32
N VAL A 526 -20.85 -2.85 -5.71
CA VAL A 526 -21.60 -4.03 -6.12
C VAL A 526 -22.21 -4.66 -4.86
N ASP A 527 -23.49 -4.99 -4.91
CA ASP A 527 -24.19 -5.70 -3.84
C ASP A 527 -24.45 -7.15 -4.27
N ASN A 528 -23.55 -8.06 -3.93
CA ASN A 528 -23.63 -9.49 -4.27
C ASN A 528 -23.86 -10.40 -3.06
N GLY A 529 -23.85 -9.86 -1.85
CA GLY A 529 -24.16 -10.60 -0.62
C GLY A 529 -23.09 -11.59 -0.14
N ILE A 530 -21.92 -11.66 -0.79
CA ILE A 530 -20.82 -12.52 -0.33
C ILE A 530 -20.13 -11.93 0.89
N ASP A 531 -19.35 -12.75 1.59
CA ASP A 531 -18.59 -12.31 2.77
C ASP A 531 -17.66 -11.13 2.46
N PRO A 532 -17.44 -10.23 3.43
CA PRO A 532 -16.57 -9.09 3.24
C PRO A 532 -15.14 -9.49 2.86
N THR A 533 -14.55 -8.74 1.92
CA THR A 533 -13.16 -8.90 1.49
C THR A 533 -12.37 -7.61 1.73
N GLY A 534 -11.04 -7.62 1.51
CA GLY A 534 -10.16 -6.49 1.81
C GLY A 534 -10.49 -5.25 0.98
N LEU A 535 -10.66 -4.08 1.62
CA LEU A 535 -10.97 -2.82 0.93
C LEU A 535 -9.94 -1.70 1.20
N GLY A 536 -8.95 -1.95 2.06
CA GLY A 536 -7.93 -0.96 2.40
C GLY A 536 -7.06 -0.51 1.23
N GLU A 537 -6.91 -1.34 0.20
CA GLU A 537 -5.91 -1.20 -0.85
C GLU A 537 -6.45 -1.26 -2.28
N PRO A 538 -7.52 -2.03 -2.61
CA PRO A 538 -7.87 -2.37 -4.00
C PRO A 538 -8.21 -1.19 -4.92
N ALA A 539 -8.57 -0.04 -4.37
CA ALA A 539 -8.92 1.14 -5.16
C ALA A 539 -7.71 1.90 -5.73
N LEU A 540 -6.52 1.67 -5.18
CA LEU A 540 -5.29 2.35 -5.61
C LEU A 540 -4.76 1.84 -6.96
N PRO A 541 -4.64 0.52 -7.19
CA PRO A 541 -4.00 -0.03 -8.39
C PRO A 541 -4.56 0.47 -9.72
N PRO A 542 -5.89 0.51 -9.97
CA PRO A 542 -6.41 0.92 -11.28
C PRO A 542 -6.28 2.42 -11.58
N THR A 543 -6.01 3.27 -10.59
CA THR A 543 -6.07 4.74 -10.75
C THR A 543 -5.09 5.25 -11.79
N GLY A 544 -3.82 4.86 -11.72
CA GLY A 544 -2.81 5.31 -12.67
C GLY A 544 -3.13 4.94 -14.12
N GLY A 545 -3.65 3.72 -14.34
CA GLY A 545 -4.06 3.25 -15.66
C GLY A 545 -5.27 4.01 -16.23
N ALA A 546 -6.31 4.23 -15.39
CA ALA A 546 -7.49 4.98 -15.82
C ALA A 546 -7.13 6.42 -16.25
N VAL A 547 -6.29 7.10 -15.46
CA VAL A 547 -5.84 8.48 -15.76
C VAL A 547 -4.96 8.52 -17.00
N ALA A 548 -3.97 7.62 -17.13
CA ALA A 548 -3.09 7.57 -18.29
C ALA A 548 -3.89 7.31 -19.60
N ASN A 549 -4.88 6.44 -19.56
CA ASN A 549 -5.74 6.12 -20.70
C ASN A 549 -6.67 7.27 -21.08
N ALA A 550 -7.25 7.98 -20.09
CA ALA A 550 -8.05 9.18 -20.35
C ALA A 550 -7.21 10.31 -20.95
N PHE A 551 -6.01 10.51 -20.40
CA PHE A 551 -5.05 11.49 -20.93
C PHE A 551 -4.65 11.16 -22.37
N ALA A 552 -4.34 9.90 -22.65
CA ALA A 552 -3.97 9.46 -23.99
C ALA A 552 -5.10 9.68 -25.01
N LYS A 553 -6.36 9.41 -24.61
CA LYS A 553 -7.53 9.67 -25.45
C LYS A 553 -7.78 11.16 -25.68
N ALA A 554 -7.49 12.02 -24.69
CA ALA A 554 -7.65 13.46 -24.80
C ALA A 554 -6.58 14.12 -25.69
N THR A 555 -5.32 13.62 -25.63
CA THR A 555 -4.16 14.30 -26.23
C THR A 555 -3.50 13.56 -27.37
N GLY A 556 -3.81 12.28 -27.57
CA GLY A 556 -3.10 11.39 -28.48
C GLY A 556 -1.71 10.95 -28.00
N LYS A 557 -1.27 11.35 -26.79
CA LYS A 557 0.04 11.04 -26.23
C LYS A 557 -0.07 10.01 -25.10
N ARG A 558 0.79 9.00 -25.09
CA ARG A 558 0.84 7.96 -24.06
C ARG A 558 1.86 8.28 -22.97
N LEU A 559 1.56 7.85 -21.74
CA LEU A 559 2.42 8.04 -20.57
C LEU A 559 3.03 6.69 -20.17
N TYR A 560 4.35 6.58 -20.28
CA TYR A 560 5.09 5.32 -20.07
C TYR A 560 5.90 5.29 -18.78
N ARG A 561 5.99 6.41 -18.08
CA ARG A 561 6.76 6.52 -16.80
C ARG A 561 5.94 7.25 -15.74
N GLN A 562 6.05 6.82 -14.50
CA GLN A 562 5.66 7.62 -13.34
C GLN A 562 6.89 8.35 -12.77
N PRO A 563 6.70 9.55 -12.19
CA PRO A 563 5.46 10.32 -12.13
C PRO A 563 5.18 11.00 -13.46
N PHE A 564 3.90 11.14 -13.80
CA PHE A 564 3.46 11.65 -15.10
C PHE A 564 3.92 13.09 -15.36
N ILE A 565 3.88 13.95 -14.32
CA ILE A 565 4.23 15.37 -14.45
C ILE A 565 5.67 15.63 -14.91
N GLN A 566 6.56 14.64 -14.75
CA GLN A 566 7.96 14.75 -15.20
C GLN A 566 8.15 14.35 -16.67
N GLN A 567 7.10 13.88 -17.34
CA GLN A 567 7.19 13.51 -18.75
C GLN A 567 6.94 14.74 -19.66
N PRO A 568 7.66 14.85 -20.79
CA PRO A 568 7.45 15.95 -21.74
C PRO A 568 6.00 16.07 -22.23
N GLU A 569 5.30 14.95 -22.31
CA GLU A 569 3.89 14.87 -22.70
C GLU A 569 2.96 15.64 -21.77
N MET A 570 3.38 15.82 -20.52
CA MET A 570 2.64 16.53 -19.47
C MET A 570 3.02 18.00 -19.33
N GLU A 571 3.94 18.50 -20.15
CA GLU A 571 4.33 19.90 -20.09
C GLU A 571 3.13 20.83 -20.33
N GLY A 572 2.90 21.75 -19.39
CA GLY A 572 1.78 22.68 -19.43
C GLY A 572 0.42 22.11 -19.03
N VAL A 573 0.33 20.84 -18.63
CA VAL A 573 -0.90 20.25 -18.08
C VAL A 573 -1.25 20.94 -16.76
N ARG A 574 -2.50 21.38 -16.61
CA ARG A 574 -3.05 21.87 -15.35
C ARG A 574 -3.86 20.77 -14.68
N LEU A 575 -3.58 20.52 -13.43
CA LEU A 575 -4.51 19.83 -12.54
C LEU A 575 -5.48 20.91 -12.03
N ASP A 576 -6.78 20.64 -12.13
CA ASP A 576 -7.79 21.67 -11.89
C ASP A 576 -7.64 22.23 -10.47
N GLU A 577 -7.30 23.50 -10.37
CA GLU A 577 -7.44 24.24 -9.13
C GLU A 577 -8.96 24.51 -8.99
N ARG A 578 -9.64 23.73 -8.16
CA ARG A 578 -10.99 24.12 -7.73
C ARG A 578 -10.89 25.47 -7.04
N MET A 579 -11.35 26.51 -7.74
CA MET A 579 -11.51 27.85 -7.16
C MET A 579 -12.53 27.84 -6.04
#